data_16b169406abce054a33da6b9ea94e4ba
#
_entry.id   16b169406abce054a33da6b9ea94e4ba
#
_cell.length_a   1.000
_cell.length_b   1.000
_cell.length_c   1.000
_cell.angle_alpha   90.00
_cell.angle_beta   90.00
_cell.angle_gamma   90.00
#
_symmetry.space_group_name_H-M   'P 1'
#
loop_
_entity.id
_entity.type
_entity.pdbx_description
1 polymer ?
#
loop_
_entity_poly.entity_id
_entity_poly.type
_entity_poly.pdbx_seq_one_letter_code
_entity_poly.pdbx_strand_id
1 'polypeptide(L)'
;MTEELKTDIIINRDALFALRELPDESVNCCVTSPPYYALRDYGLDAQIGREDTPEEYIERLVAVFHELKRVLRSDGTFWLNIADTYCGTGNKGYYADPKNPKGRNGQQTAKNARAPGCKQKDLIGIPWLLAFALRADGWYLRSDIIWQKENPIPESCKDRPSRCYEPVSYTHL
;
A
#
# COMPACT_ATOMS: atom_id res chain seq x y z
N MET A 1 18.74 -1.80 31.68
CA MET A 1 19.68 -1.90 30.55
C MET A 1 18.82 -1.76 29.29
N THR A 2 18.88 -0.65 28.62
CA THR A 2 18.21 -0.46 27.32
C THR A 2 18.99 -1.29 26.31
N GLU A 3 18.37 -2.35 25.80
CA GLU A 3 18.94 -3.10 24.69
C GLU A 3 19.13 -2.13 23.51
N GLU A 4 20.36 -1.99 23.05
CA GLU A 4 20.68 -1.09 21.94
C GLU A 4 20.03 -1.61 20.67
N LEU A 5 19.23 -0.77 19.99
CA LEU A 5 18.53 -1.16 18.78
C LEU A 5 19.57 -1.53 17.71
N LYS A 6 19.46 -2.74 17.14
CA LYS A 6 20.35 -3.16 16.05
C LYS A 6 20.04 -2.33 14.81
N THR A 7 21.06 -1.73 14.23
CA THR A 7 21.01 -0.97 12.98
C THR A 7 21.57 -1.77 11.80
N ASP A 8 21.31 -1.34 10.58
CA ASP A 8 21.82 -1.93 9.34
C ASP A 8 21.47 -3.42 9.16
N ILE A 9 20.27 -3.78 9.56
CA ILE A 9 19.76 -5.16 9.48
C ILE A 9 18.52 -5.26 8.60
N ILE A 10 18.29 -6.47 8.07
CA ILE A 10 17.04 -6.85 7.40
C ILE A 10 16.27 -7.78 8.33
N ILE A 11 15.04 -7.39 8.69
CA ILE A 11 14.13 -8.21 9.47
C ILE A 11 13.18 -8.92 8.51
N ASN A 12 13.42 -10.20 8.25
CA ASN A 12 12.55 -11.02 7.39
C ASN A 12 11.39 -11.62 8.20
N ARG A 13 10.34 -10.83 8.40
CA ARG A 13 9.12 -11.18 9.16
C ARG A 13 7.90 -10.44 8.63
N ASP A 14 6.71 -10.86 9.06
CA ASP A 14 5.51 -10.05 8.94
C ASP A 14 5.71 -8.69 9.62
N ALA A 15 5.29 -7.62 8.95
CA ALA A 15 5.55 -6.25 9.38
C ALA A 15 4.94 -5.93 10.75
N LEU A 16 3.71 -6.39 11.01
CA LEU A 16 3.03 -6.15 12.28
C LEU A 16 3.76 -6.81 13.45
N PHE A 17 4.20 -8.07 13.25
CA PHE A 17 4.95 -8.78 14.29
C PHE A 17 6.34 -8.17 14.49
N ALA A 18 7.02 -7.75 13.42
CA ALA A 18 8.32 -7.10 13.54
C ALA A 18 8.22 -5.76 14.29
N LEU A 19 7.22 -4.94 14.01
CA LEU A 19 7.01 -3.67 14.70
C LEU A 19 6.75 -3.86 16.20
N ARG A 20 5.99 -4.88 16.59
CA ARG A 20 5.71 -5.18 18.00
C ARG A 20 6.93 -5.53 18.85
N GLU A 21 8.01 -5.99 18.21
CA GLU A 21 9.27 -6.29 18.89
C GLU A 21 10.17 -5.05 19.05
N LEU A 22 9.89 -3.95 18.34
CA LEU A 22 10.65 -2.73 18.46
C LEU A 22 10.21 -1.92 19.70
N PRO A 23 11.16 -1.26 20.39
CA PRO A 23 10.81 -0.37 21.51
C PRO A 23 9.98 0.83 21.04
N ASP A 24 9.22 1.42 21.96
CA ASP A 24 8.53 2.68 21.74
C ASP A 24 9.53 3.77 21.38
N GLU A 25 9.13 4.71 20.54
CA GLU A 25 9.91 5.91 20.17
C GLU A 25 11.36 5.63 19.73
N SER A 26 11.60 4.50 19.07
CA SER A 26 12.94 4.04 18.65
C SER A 26 13.28 4.34 17.18
N VAL A 27 12.28 4.71 16.36
CA VAL A 27 12.43 4.93 14.92
C VAL A 27 12.24 6.38 14.57
N ASN A 28 13.17 6.95 13.78
CA ASN A 28 13.12 8.36 13.37
C ASN A 28 12.26 8.59 12.12
N CYS A 29 12.24 7.61 11.21
CA CYS A 29 11.57 7.76 9.92
C CYS A 29 11.12 6.40 9.40
N CYS A 30 9.95 6.36 8.80
CA CYS A 30 9.49 5.22 8.00
C CYS A 30 9.15 5.69 6.58
N VAL A 31 9.69 4.99 5.59
CA VAL A 31 9.34 5.17 4.18
C VAL A 31 8.87 3.81 3.66
N THR A 32 7.66 3.74 3.14
CA THR A 32 7.10 2.47 2.67
C THR A 32 6.13 2.59 1.50
N SER A 33 6.06 1.51 0.72
CA SER A 33 4.98 1.21 -0.23
C SER A 33 4.40 -0.15 0.14
N PRO A 34 3.30 -0.22 0.88
CA PRO A 34 2.67 -1.50 1.22
C PRO A 34 2.14 -2.19 -0.05
N PRO A 35 1.81 -3.48 -0.01
CA PRO A 35 1.12 -4.13 -1.11
C PRO A 35 -0.16 -3.38 -1.47
N TYR A 36 -0.32 -3.01 -2.74
CA TYR A 36 -1.48 -2.24 -3.21
C TYR A 36 -2.71 -3.14 -3.33
N TYR A 37 -3.88 -2.56 -3.06
CA TYR A 37 -5.16 -3.27 -3.09
C TYR A 37 -5.43 -3.90 -4.46
N ALA A 38 -5.68 -5.21 -4.46
CA ALA A 38 -6.02 -6.03 -5.63
C ALA A 38 -5.04 -5.92 -6.82
N LEU A 39 -3.76 -5.54 -6.58
CA LEU A 39 -2.79 -5.34 -7.65
C LEU A 39 -1.94 -6.59 -7.91
N ARG A 40 -1.42 -7.22 -6.88
CA ARG A 40 -0.47 -8.34 -7.02
C ARG A 40 -0.78 -9.47 -6.06
N ASP A 41 -0.55 -10.68 -6.54
CA ASP A 41 -0.53 -11.89 -5.73
C ASP A 41 0.92 -12.36 -5.56
N TYR A 42 1.40 -12.37 -4.32
CA TYR A 42 2.75 -12.84 -3.97
C TYR A 42 2.75 -14.32 -3.55
N GLY A 43 1.59 -14.98 -3.56
CA GLY A 43 1.45 -16.40 -3.22
C GLY A 43 1.49 -16.70 -1.73
N LEU A 44 1.18 -15.70 -0.89
CA LEU A 44 1.09 -15.85 0.56
C LEU A 44 -0.36 -15.71 1.03
N ASP A 45 -0.86 -16.69 1.79
CA ASP A 45 -2.27 -16.71 2.23
C ASP A 45 -2.66 -15.49 3.09
N ALA A 46 -1.74 -15.01 3.93
CA ALA A 46 -1.96 -13.87 4.81
C ALA A 46 -1.53 -12.52 4.22
N GLN A 47 -1.26 -12.46 2.92
CA GLN A 47 -0.82 -11.26 2.24
C GLN A 47 -1.84 -10.12 2.39
N ILE A 48 -1.35 -8.91 2.68
CA ILE A 48 -2.13 -7.66 2.57
C ILE A 48 -2.28 -7.32 1.08
N GLY A 49 -3.43 -6.74 0.70
CA GLY A 49 -3.77 -6.34 -0.66
C GLY A 49 -4.61 -7.35 -1.44
N ARG A 50 -5.09 -8.41 -0.77
CA ARG A 50 -5.98 -9.42 -1.35
C ARG A 50 -7.33 -9.53 -0.66
N GLU A 51 -7.65 -8.64 0.21
CA GLU A 51 -8.92 -8.55 0.93
C GLU A 51 -10.09 -8.47 -0.06
N ASP A 52 -11.27 -8.88 0.38
CA ASP A 52 -12.46 -8.87 -0.48
C ASP A 52 -13.02 -7.45 -0.66
N THR A 53 -12.78 -6.57 0.32
CA THR A 53 -13.24 -5.19 0.30
C THR A 53 -12.10 -4.19 0.58
N PRO A 54 -12.21 -2.94 0.09
CA PRO A 54 -11.27 -1.88 0.44
C PRO A 54 -11.24 -1.59 1.94
N GLU A 55 -12.38 -1.72 2.62
CA GLU A 55 -12.51 -1.48 4.05
C GLU A 55 -11.63 -2.45 4.85
N GLU A 56 -11.72 -3.76 4.57
CA GLU A 56 -10.88 -4.78 5.21
C GLU A 56 -9.39 -4.53 4.94
N TYR A 57 -9.04 -4.12 3.73
CA TYR A 57 -7.67 -3.77 3.37
C TYR A 57 -7.16 -2.57 4.18
N ILE A 58 -7.98 -1.51 4.30
CA ILE A 58 -7.64 -0.32 5.08
C ILE A 58 -7.48 -0.67 6.56
N GLU A 59 -8.39 -1.45 7.13
CA GLU A 59 -8.30 -1.91 8.52
C GLU A 59 -7.00 -2.65 8.82
N ARG A 60 -6.58 -3.54 7.93
CA ARG A 60 -5.31 -4.26 8.07
C ARG A 60 -4.09 -3.33 8.01
N LEU A 61 -4.10 -2.36 7.09
CA LEU A 61 -3.02 -1.37 7.01
C LEU A 61 -2.99 -0.46 8.24
N VAL A 62 -4.16 -0.01 8.72
CA VAL A 62 -4.26 0.80 9.94
C VAL A 62 -3.68 0.03 11.13
N ALA A 63 -3.97 -1.27 11.27
CA ALA A 63 -3.40 -2.08 12.35
C ALA A 63 -1.86 -2.13 12.32
N VAL A 64 -1.25 -2.22 11.13
CA VAL A 64 0.21 -2.16 10.97
C VAL A 64 0.73 -0.76 11.32
N PHE A 65 0.09 0.28 10.82
CA PHE A 65 0.55 1.65 11.02
C PHE A 65 0.25 2.18 12.43
N HIS A 66 -0.71 1.60 13.15
CA HIS A 66 -0.91 1.86 14.57
C HIS A 66 0.33 1.45 15.40
N GLU A 67 0.88 0.25 15.12
CA GLU A 67 2.14 -0.17 15.74
C GLU A 67 3.33 0.67 15.26
N LEU A 68 3.35 1.08 13.99
CA LEU A 68 4.36 2.01 13.50
C LEU A 68 4.32 3.34 14.27
N LYS A 69 3.14 3.85 14.59
CA LYS A 69 2.96 5.07 15.38
C LYS A 69 3.60 4.95 16.76
N ARG A 70 3.47 3.81 17.43
CA ARG A 70 4.08 3.54 18.74
C ARG A 70 5.60 3.57 18.68
N VAL A 71 6.19 2.99 17.63
CA VAL A 71 7.66 2.88 17.50
C VAL A 71 8.32 4.14 16.93
N LEU A 72 7.57 4.99 16.25
CA LEU A 72 8.07 6.29 15.78
C LEU A 72 8.26 7.24 16.97
N ARG A 73 9.35 8.00 16.92
CA ARG A 73 9.58 9.10 17.86
C ARG A 73 8.53 10.19 17.66
N SER A 74 8.30 10.99 18.69
CA SER A 74 7.37 12.13 18.66
C SER A 74 7.74 13.19 17.60
N ASP A 75 9.01 13.24 17.18
CA ASP A 75 9.52 14.06 16.07
C ASP A 75 9.73 13.23 14.77
N GLY A 76 9.28 11.97 14.77
CA GLY A 76 9.47 11.05 13.65
C GLY A 76 8.55 11.33 12.47
N THR A 77 8.95 10.87 11.29
CA THR A 77 8.22 11.09 10.04
C THR A 77 7.81 9.80 9.35
N PHE A 78 6.65 9.82 8.73
CA PHE A 78 6.12 8.68 7.97
C PHE A 78 5.78 9.10 6.54
N TRP A 79 6.39 8.40 5.57
CA TRP A 79 6.24 8.60 4.14
C TRP A 79 5.58 7.37 3.52
N LEU A 80 4.35 7.52 3.08
CA LEU A 80 3.53 6.43 2.57
C LEU A 80 3.24 6.64 1.09
N ASN A 81 3.86 5.83 0.23
CA ASN A 81 3.50 5.76 -1.18
C ASN A 81 2.44 4.69 -1.39
N ILE A 82 1.30 5.06 -1.94
CA ILE A 82 0.22 4.14 -2.22
C ILE A 82 -0.55 4.55 -3.48
N ALA A 83 -0.65 3.62 -4.44
CA ALA A 83 -1.43 3.85 -5.64
C ALA A 83 -2.89 3.45 -5.44
N ASP A 84 -3.74 4.11 -6.21
CA ASP A 84 -5.16 3.79 -6.27
C ASP A 84 -5.45 2.71 -7.30
N THR A 85 -6.59 2.05 -7.16
CA THR A 85 -7.05 0.97 -8.01
C THR A 85 -8.41 1.29 -8.60
N TYR A 86 -8.66 0.83 -9.82
CA TYR A 86 -9.96 0.96 -10.49
C TYR A 86 -10.82 -0.27 -10.26
N CYS A 87 -12.09 -0.06 -9.96
CA CYS A 87 -13.06 -1.12 -9.75
C CYS A 87 -13.25 -1.97 -11.03
N GLY A 88 -13.18 -3.29 -10.89
CA GLY A 88 -13.46 -4.21 -11.98
C GLY A 88 -12.42 -4.26 -13.10
N THR A 89 -11.22 -3.67 -12.91
CA THR A 89 -10.18 -3.64 -13.95
C THR A 89 -9.19 -4.80 -13.86
N GLY A 90 -9.39 -5.74 -12.96
CA GLY A 90 -8.57 -6.95 -12.92
C GLY A 90 -8.68 -7.73 -14.22
N ASN A 91 -7.56 -8.12 -14.80
CA ASN A 91 -7.55 -8.97 -15.98
C ASN A 91 -8.32 -10.26 -15.68
N LYS A 92 -9.39 -10.49 -16.42
CA LYS A 92 -10.06 -11.79 -16.43
C LYS A 92 -9.12 -12.79 -17.08
N GLY A 93 -8.44 -13.56 -16.24
CA GLY A 93 -7.70 -14.72 -16.69
C GLY A 93 -6.26 -14.44 -17.08
N TYR A 94 -5.53 -15.48 -16.95
CA TYR A 94 -4.20 -15.71 -17.45
C TYR A 94 -4.20 -15.46 -18.97
N TYR A 95 -3.79 -14.30 -19.39
CA TYR A 95 -3.37 -14.11 -20.78
C TYR A 95 -2.01 -14.80 -20.87
N ALA A 96 -2.02 -16.05 -21.32
CA ALA A 96 -0.81 -16.71 -21.76
C ALA A 96 -0.31 -15.94 -22.99
N ASP A 97 0.56 -14.95 -22.74
CA ASP A 97 1.34 -14.35 -23.81
C ASP A 97 2.22 -15.46 -24.41
N PRO A 98 2.01 -15.89 -25.68
CA PRO A 98 2.83 -16.94 -26.27
C PRO A 98 4.33 -16.64 -26.25
N LYS A 99 4.69 -15.34 -26.16
CA LYS A 99 6.07 -14.87 -26.03
C LYS A 99 6.61 -14.87 -24.61
N ASN A 100 5.71 -14.98 -23.60
CA ASN A 100 6.09 -15.02 -22.21
C ASN A 100 5.15 -15.95 -21.41
N PRO A 101 5.25 -17.28 -21.60
CA PRO A 101 4.35 -18.27 -21.03
C PRO A 101 4.34 -18.33 -19.50
N LYS A 102 5.33 -17.70 -18.84
CA LYS A 102 5.41 -17.58 -17.37
C LYS A 102 4.87 -16.25 -16.85
N GLY A 103 4.29 -15.40 -17.71
CA GLY A 103 3.89 -14.04 -17.35
C GLY A 103 5.09 -13.17 -16.95
N ARG A 104 4.85 -11.94 -16.54
CA ARG A 104 5.90 -11.11 -15.93
C ARG A 104 6.27 -11.72 -14.56
N ASN A 105 7.34 -12.50 -14.52
CA ASN A 105 7.92 -13.13 -13.32
C ASN A 105 7.03 -14.15 -12.60
N GLY A 106 6.09 -14.82 -13.27
CA GLY A 106 5.23 -15.83 -12.64
C GLY A 106 4.21 -15.26 -11.65
N GLN A 107 4.06 -13.96 -11.59
CA GLN A 107 3.08 -13.31 -10.70
C GLN A 107 1.67 -13.54 -11.26
N GLN A 108 0.82 -14.14 -10.43
CA GLN A 108 -0.60 -14.22 -10.73
C GLN A 108 -1.21 -12.80 -10.67
N THR A 109 -2.15 -12.53 -11.57
CA THR A 109 -2.95 -11.30 -11.48
C THR A 109 -3.87 -11.40 -10.27
N ALA A 110 -3.89 -10.34 -9.48
CA ALA A 110 -4.77 -10.24 -8.34
C ALA A 110 -6.25 -10.33 -8.73
N LYS A 111 -7.11 -10.59 -7.74
CA LYS A 111 -8.57 -10.54 -7.88
C LYS A 111 -9.01 -9.21 -8.54
N ASN A 112 -10.16 -9.24 -9.22
CA ASN A 112 -10.81 -8.00 -9.64
C ASN A 112 -11.07 -7.13 -8.40
N ALA A 113 -10.51 -5.93 -8.39
CA ALA A 113 -10.82 -4.95 -7.37
C ALA A 113 -12.33 -4.66 -7.35
N ARG A 114 -12.93 -4.73 -6.18
CA ARG A 114 -14.35 -4.41 -5.97
C ARG A 114 -14.47 -3.47 -4.79
N ALA A 115 -15.39 -2.53 -4.89
CA ALA A 115 -15.75 -1.66 -3.78
C ALA A 115 -17.27 -1.48 -3.76
N PRO A 116 -17.92 -1.55 -2.61
CA PRO A 116 -19.34 -1.27 -2.49
C PRO A 116 -19.69 0.09 -3.08
N GLY A 117 -20.75 0.17 -3.88
CA GLY A 117 -21.19 1.41 -4.50
C GLY A 117 -20.38 1.89 -5.72
N CYS A 118 -19.24 1.28 -6.03
CA CYS A 118 -18.45 1.62 -7.21
C CYS A 118 -18.92 0.85 -8.45
N LYS A 119 -18.97 1.54 -9.57
CA LYS A 119 -19.19 0.93 -10.90
C LYS A 119 -17.88 0.42 -11.46
N GLN A 120 -17.96 -0.44 -12.45
CA GLN A 120 -16.79 -0.84 -13.22
C GLN A 120 -16.07 0.40 -13.80
N LYS A 121 -14.76 0.46 -13.63
CA LYS A 121 -13.84 1.54 -14.02
C LYS A 121 -13.87 2.78 -13.13
N ASP A 122 -14.67 2.83 -12.07
CA ASP A 122 -14.55 3.89 -11.08
C ASP A 122 -13.22 3.76 -10.31
N LEU A 123 -12.65 4.88 -9.97
CA LEU A 123 -11.51 4.95 -9.07
C LEU A 123 -12.00 4.70 -7.64
N ILE A 124 -11.38 3.74 -6.93
CA ILE A 124 -11.84 3.35 -5.58
C ILE A 124 -11.52 4.41 -4.54
N GLY A 125 -10.41 5.13 -4.68
CA GLY A 125 -10.01 6.17 -3.74
C GLY A 125 -9.17 5.65 -2.57
N ILE A 126 -8.46 4.54 -2.74
CA ILE A 126 -7.65 3.90 -1.69
C ILE A 126 -6.73 4.87 -0.94
N PRO A 127 -5.95 5.76 -1.60
CA PRO A 127 -5.07 6.68 -0.88
C PRO A 127 -5.81 7.60 0.08
N TRP A 128 -6.99 8.09 -0.33
CA TRP A 128 -7.81 8.99 0.48
C TRP A 128 -8.51 8.26 1.63
N LEU A 129 -9.04 7.05 1.37
CA LEU A 129 -9.64 6.20 2.40
C LEU A 129 -8.61 5.89 3.50
N LEU A 130 -7.40 5.51 3.11
CA LEU A 130 -6.32 5.22 4.07
C LEU A 130 -5.89 6.48 4.81
N ALA A 131 -5.72 7.62 4.13
CA ALA A 131 -5.32 8.87 4.78
C ALA A 131 -6.33 9.31 5.84
N PHE A 132 -7.65 9.19 5.56
CA PHE A 132 -8.68 9.52 6.55
C PHE A 132 -8.77 8.51 7.68
N ALA A 133 -8.58 7.22 7.41
CA ALA A 133 -8.53 6.18 8.43
C ALA A 133 -7.33 6.39 9.38
N LEU A 134 -6.16 6.72 8.85
CA LEU A 134 -4.98 7.05 9.66
C LEU A 134 -5.21 8.30 10.51
N ARG A 135 -5.87 9.34 9.97
CA ARG A 135 -6.26 10.51 10.77
C ARG A 135 -7.20 10.14 11.92
N ALA A 136 -8.13 9.23 11.69
CA ALA A 136 -9.03 8.72 12.74
C ALA A 136 -8.26 7.91 13.80
N ASP A 137 -7.17 7.24 13.41
CA ASP A 137 -6.22 6.55 14.30
C ASP A 137 -5.25 7.51 15.03
N GLY A 138 -5.37 8.83 14.78
CA GLY A 138 -4.60 9.88 15.47
C GLY A 138 -3.29 10.26 14.80
N TRP A 139 -3.11 10.00 13.50
CA TRP A 139 -2.04 10.55 12.70
C TRP A 139 -2.35 11.96 12.20
N TYR A 140 -1.32 12.78 11.98
CA TYR A 140 -1.48 14.12 11.39
C TYR A 140 -1.07 14.12 9.92
N LEU A 141 -2.03 14.15 9.01
CA LEU A 141 -1.75 14.30 7.58
C LEU A 141 -1.22 15.72 7.32
N ARG A 142 0.05 15.83 6.92
CA ARG A 142 0.76 17.11 6.76
C ARG A 142 0.86 17.56 5.31
N SER A 143 1.00 16.63 4.40
CA SER A 143 1.10 16.94 2.97
C SER A 143 0.67 15.74 2.14
N ASP A 144 0.14 16.03 0.97
CA ASP A 144 0.05 15.09 -0.11
C ASP A 144 1.08 15.51 -1.18
N ILE A 145 1.84 14.53 -1.66
CA ILE A 145 2.94 14.74 -2.59
C ILE A 145 2.64 13.96 -3.86
N ILE A 146 2.76 14.64 -4.99
CA ILE A 146 2.59 14.00 -6.30
C ILE A 146 3.94 13.49 -6.77
N TRP A 147 4.13 12.18 -6.76
CA TRP A 147 5.30 11.57 -7.39
C TRP A 147 5.05 11.38 -8.89
N GLN A 148 5.46 12.35 -9.66
CA GLN A 148 5.38 12.30 -11.13
C GLN A 148 6.38 11.28 -11.67
N LYS A 149 5.89 10.42 -12.58
CA LYS A 149 6.74 9.46 -13.30
C LYS A 149 7.18 10.07 -14.63
N GLU A 150 8.48 10.07 -14.91
CA GLU A 150 9.02 10.55 -16.18
C GLU A 150 8.60 9.66 -17.36
N ASN A 151 8.55 8.34 -17.13
CA ASN A 151 8.18 7.34 -18.13
C ASN A 151 6.98 6.50 -17.63
N PRO A 152 5.76 7.07 -17.59
CA PRO A 152 4.59 6.31 -17.15
C PRO A 152 4.25 5.22 -18.18
N ILE A 153 3.81 4.07 -17.70
CA ILE A 153 3.30 3.02 -18.57
C ILE A 153 2.02 3.54 -19.22
N PRO A 154 1.92 3.54 -20.57
CA PRO A 154 0.71 3.97 -21.26
C PRO A 154 -0.50 3.15 -20.81
N GLU A 155 -1.57 3.83 -20.44
CA GLU A 155 -2.86 3.19 -20.19
C GLU A 155 -3.62 3.00 -21.49
N SER A 156 -4.14 1.78 -21.72
CA SER A 156 -4.95 1.47 -22.92
C SER A 156 -6.39 1.95 -22.83
N CYS A 157 -6.75 2.71 -21.79
CA CYS A 157 -8.12 3.19 -21.62
C CYS A 157 -8.36 4.47 -22.46
N LYS A 158 -9.58 4.56 -23.03
CA LYS A 158 -9.98 5.68 -23.90
C LYS A 158 -11.07 6.55 -23.27
N ASP A 159 -11.55 6.20 -22.09
CA ASP A 159 -12.71 6.80 -21.44
C ASP A 159 -12.38 7.61 -20.18
N ARG A 160 -11.09 7.81 -19.90
CA ARG A 160 -10.58 8.70 -18.85
C ARG A 160 -9.18 9.21 -19.17
N PRO A 161 -8.72 10.31 -18.56
CA PRO A 161 -7.33 10.76 -18.67
C PRO A 161 -6.36 9.69 -18.13
N SER A 162 -5.20 9.55 -18.77
CA SER A 162 -4.12 8.72 -18.29
C SER A 162 -3.50 9.29 -17.03
N ARG A 163 -3.10 8.42 -16.10
CA ARG A 163 -2.42 8.82 -14.86
C ARG A 163 -0.92 8.63 -15.01
N CYS A 164 -0.14 9.68 -14.74
CA CYS A 164 1.33 9.68 -14.80
C CYS A 164 2.00 9.87 -13.45
N TYR A 165 1.28 9.71 -12.35
CA TYR A 165 1.77 9.94 -10.99
C TYR A 165 1.25 8.92 -9.98
N GLU A 166 1.91 8.87 -8.84
CA GLU A 166 1.42 8.20 -7.63
C GLU A 166 1.35 9.20 -6.48
N PRO A 167 0.29 9.16 -5.65
CA PRO A 167 0.23 9.99 -4.45
C PRO A 167 1.12 9.43 -3.36
N VAL A 168 1.82 10.30 -2.67
CA VAL A 168 2.60 9.99 -1.49
C VAL A 168 2.08 10.84 -0.34
N SER A 169 1.56 10.21 0.71
CA SER A 169 1.15 10.89 1.92
C SER A 169 2.35 11.08 2.85
N TYR A 170 2.55 12.31 3.31
CA TYR A 170 3.51 12.63 4.34
C TYR A 170 2.78 12.96 5.63
N THR A 171 3.21 12.34 6.71
CA THR A 171 2.62 12.54 8.03
C THR A 171 3.69 12.48 9.12
N HIS A 172 3.37 13.01 10.29
CA HIS A 172 4.14 12.84 11.53
C HIS A 172 3.20 12.74 12.73
N LEU A 173 3.75 12.47 13.88
CA LEU A 173 3.06 12.43 15.18
C LEU A 173 2.88 13.82 15.77
#